data_d2e6ef1d20a0092d081d41bc2996885d
#
_entry.id   d2e6ef1d20a0092d081d41bc2996885d
#
_cell.length_a   1.000
_cell.length_b   1.000
_cell.length_c   1.000
_cell.angle_alpha   90.00
_cell.angle_beta   90.00
_cell.angle_gamma   90.00
#
_symmetry.space_group_name_H-M   'P 1'
#
loop_
_entity.id
_entity.type
_entity.pdbx_description
1 polymer ?
#
loop_
_entity_poly.entity_id
_entity_poly.type
_entity_poly.pdbx_seq_one_letter_code
_entity_poly.pdbx_strand_id
1 'polypeptide(L)'
;MPLPLSLPDRLAPNLNILFVGINPGLRSAAVGHHYAGHSNRFWKLLYAAGLVPEPLTYRDDERLLEWGLGLTNLVTRPTAGVESLTAEDYAIGRLALMEKIRRNRPRVTALLGMTLYPILFPSEPRQTRRKPGLQSVTLYDSSIVLLPNPSGRNAAYPYESLLNAFRTLAPWTRSF
;
A
#
# COMPACT_ATOMS: atom_id res chain seq x y z
N MET A 1 19.89 6.33 23.05
CA MET A 1 18.69 5.72 22.48
C MET A 1 18.88 5.61 20.98
N PRO A 2 18.74 4.43 20.38
CA PRO A 2 18.70 4.37 18.92
C PRO A 2 17.50 5.18 18.44
N LEU A 3 17.69 5.93 17.34
CA LEU A 3 16.59 6.61 16.66
C LEU A 3 15.49 5.57 16.32
N PRO A 4 14.21 5.93 16.41
CA PRO A 4 13.15 5.04 16.00
C PRO A 4 13.41 4.62 14.56
N LEU A 5 13.43 3.32 14.30
CA LEU A 5 13.57 2.78 12.97
C LEU A 5 12.43 3.33 12.12
N SER A 6 12.75 4.04 11.06
CA SER A 6 11.78 4.53 10.09
C SER A 6 12.01 3.84 8.76
N LEU A 7 10.92 3.45 8.10
CA LEU A 7 10.98 2.88 6.76
C LEU A 7 10.81 4.02 5.75
N PRO A 8 11.84 4.31 4.91
CA PRO A 8 11.72 5.36 3.91
C PRO A 8 10.64 5.06 2.89
N ASP A 9 9.87 6.08 2.51
CA ASP A 9 8.95 5.98 1.38
C ASP A 9 9.74 5.80 0.07
N ARG A 10 9.08 5.18 -0.92
CA ARG A 10 9.55 5.14 -2.32
C ARG A 10 8.60 5.99 -3.13
N LEU A 11 8.93 7.26 -3.32
CA LEU A 11 8.07 8.25 -3.95
C LEU A 11 8.77 8.96 -5.09
N ALA A 12 8.00 9.29 -6.13
CA ALA A 12 8.40 10.12 -7.25
C ALA A 12 7.16 10.87 -7.77
N PRO A 13 7.35 12.02 -8.46
CA PRO A 13 6.23 12.71 -9.10
C PRO A 13 5.57 11.85 -10.19
N ASN A 14 4.24 11.98 -10.31
CA ASN A 14 3.46 11.38 -11.39
C ASN A 14 3.57 9.84 -11.48
N LEU A 15 3.60 9.18 -10.35
CA LEU A 15 3.57 7.71 -10.30
C LEU A 15 2.33 7.16 -11.02
N ASN A 16 2.47 6.02 -11.66
CA ASN A 16 1.32 5.28 -12.18
C ASN A 16 0.47 4.74 -11.03
N ILE A 17 1.12 4.10 -10.06
CA ILE A 17 0.46 3.51 -8.89
C ILE A 17 1.28 3.83 -7.64
N LEU A 18 0.63 4.36 -6.62
CA LEU A 18 1.16 4.46 -5.26
C LEU A 18 0.50 3.41 -4.38
N PHE A 19 1.27 2.44 -3.92
CA PHE A 19 0.81 1.45 -2.94
C PHE A 19 0.90 2.02 -1.52
N VAL A 20 -0.16 1.89 -0.77
CA VAL A 20 -0.27 2.40 0.60
C VAL A 20 -0.54 1.24 1.56
N GLY A 21 0.43 0.92 2.41
CA GLY A 21 0.27 0.00 3.53
C GLY A 21 -0.29 0.71 4.77
N ILE A 22 -0.65 -0.06 5.78
CA ILE A 22 -1.15 0.50 7.05
C ILE A 22 0.01 1.12 7.83
N ASN A 23 1.04 0.32 8.15
CA ASN A 23 2.27 0.75 8.80
C ASN A 23 3.38 -0.28 8.58
N PRO A 24 4.65 0.09 8.77
CA PRO A 24 5.75 -0.87 8.66
C PRO A 24 5.65 -1.96 9.74
N GLY A 25 5.91 -3.20 9.35
CA GLY A 25 6.24 -4.25 10.30
C GLY A 25 7.64 -4.02 10.88
N LEU A 26 7.93 -4.61 12.04
CA LEU A 26 9.23 -4.45 12.71
C LEU A 26 10.39 -4.91 11.84
N ARG A 27 10.23 -6.02 11.11
CA ARG A 27 11.26 -6.52 10.20
C ARG A 27 11.53 -5.54 9.05
N SER A 28 10.47 -5.01 8.42
CA SER A 28 10.63 -4.03 7.34
C SER A 28 11.36 -2.78 7.80
N ALA A 29 11.03 -2.27 8.97
CA ALA A 29 11.73 -1.13 9.56
C ALA A 29 13.20 -1.47 9.90
N ALA A 30 13.47 -2.67 10.41
CA ALA A 30 14.81 -3.10 10.77
C ALA A 30 15.74 -3.24 9.56
N VAL A 31 15.22 -3.74 8.42
CA VAL A 31 16.03 -3.93 7.20
C VAL A 31 15.95 -2.75 6.23
N GLY A 32 15.06 -1.78 6.47
CA GLY A 32 14.91 -0.59 5.63
C GLY A 32 14.20 -0.81 4.30
N HIS A 33 13.42 -1.89 4.16
CA HIS A 33 12.73 -2.29 2.94
C HIS A 33 11.28 -2.67 3.18
N HIS A 34 10.39 -2.29 2.27
CA HIS A 34 8.96 -2.55 2.36
C HIS A 34 8.62 -4.03 2.19
N TYR A 35 7.64 -4.49 2.94
CA TYR A 35 7.09 -5.85 2.86
C TYR A 35 8.15 -6.96 2.99
N ALA A 36 9.10 -6.77 3.92
CA ALA A 36 10.21 -7.69 4.16
C ALA A 36 9.82 -8.92 5.02
N GLY A 37 8.62 -8.97 5.55
CA GLY A 37 8.13 -10.12 6.32
C GLY A 37 8.10 -11.39 5.47
N HIS A 38 8.53 -12.52 6.05
CA HIS A 38 8.65 -13.80 5.34
C HIS A 38 7.33 -14.31 4.74
N SER A 39 6.22 -14.04 5.41
CA SER A 39 4.88 -14.47 4.98
C SER A 39 4.14 -13.42 4.13
N ASN A 40 4.75 -12.27 3.87
CA ASN A 40 4.11 -11.23 3.06
C ASN A 40 4.09 -11.65 1.59
N ARG A 41 2.93 -11.57 0.97
CA ARG A 41 2.68 -12.00 -0.41
C ARG A 41 2.84 -10.88 -1.44
N PHE A 42 3.14 -9.65 -1.02
CA PHE A 42 3.19 -8.47 -1.89
C PHE A 42 4.09 -8.67 -3.12
N TRP A 43 5.33 -9.08 -2.91
CA TRP A 43 6.32 -9.21 -3.99
C TRP A 43 5.94 -10.29 -5.02
N LYS A 44 5.42 -11.43 -4.55
CA LYS A 44 4.91 -12.49 -5.43
C LYS A 44 3.71 -12.02 -6.24
N LEU A 45 2.81 -11.27 -5.59
CA LEU A 45 1.62 -10.74 -6.24
C LEU A 45 1.94 -9.72 -7.33
N LEU A 46 2.92 -8.85 -7.12
CA LEU A 46 3.35 -7.88 -8.15
C LEU A 46 3.72 -8.57 -9.46
N TYR A 47 4.56 -9.59 -9.39
CA TYR A 47 5.00 -10.32 -10.59
C TYR A 47 3.88 -11.18 -11.18
N ALA A 48 3.19 -11.94 -10.36
CA ALA A 48 2.09 -12.81 -10.82
C ALA A 48 0.93 -12.03 -11.45
N ALA A 49 0.70 -10.80 -11.00
CA ALA A 49 -0.30 -9.91 -11.58
C ALA A 49 0.18 -9.15 -12.83
N GLY A 50 1.42 -9.31 -13.24
CA GLY A 50 2.00 -8.63 -14.40
C GLY A 50 2.26 -7.14 -14.19
N LEU A 51 2.44 -6.69 -12.94
CA LEU A 51 2.68 -5.30 -12.61
C LEU A 51 4.15 -4.90 -12.70
N VAL A 52 5.04 -5.89 -12.73
CA VAL A 52 6.48 -5.74 -12.93
C VAL A 52 6.97 -6.81 -13.91
N PRO A 53 8.04 -6.55 -14.68
CA PRO A 53 8.50 -7.46 -15.74
C PRO A 53 9.27 -8.69 -15.27
N GLU A 54 9.72 -8.68 -14.01
CA GLU A 54 10.56 -9.73 -13.45
C GLU A 54 10.23 -9.99 -11.99
N PRO A 55 10.53 -11.17 -11.44
CA PRO A 55 10.37 -11.45 -10.02
C PRO A 55 11.28 -10.53 -9.19
N LEU A 56 10.71 -9.88 -8.17
CA LEU A 56 11.41 -9.00 -7.25
C LEU A 56 11.30 -9.50 -5.83
N THR A 57 12.20 -9.02 -4.98
CA THR A 57 12.17 -9.20 -3.53
C THR A 57 12.08 -7.85 -2.82
N TYR A 58 11.93 -7.86 -1.51
CA TYR A 58 11.91 -6.62 -0.72
C TYR A 58 13.18 -5.78 -0.90
N ARG A 59 14.33 -6.40 -1.25
CA ARG A 59 15.59 -5.69 -1.50
C ARG A 59 15.55 -4.82 -2.76
N ASP A 60 14.59 -5.08 -3.62
CA ASP A 60 14.41 -4.38 -4.90
C ASP A 60 13.39 -3.23 -4.80
N ASP A 61 12.95 -2.86 -3.59
CA ASP A 61 11.83 -1.94 -3.41
C ASP A 61 12.05 -0.55 -4.03
N GLU A 62 13.30 -0.07 -4.09
CA GLU A 62 13.64 1.19 -4.77
C GLU A 62 13.47 1.11 -6.29
N ARG A 63 13.65 -0.07 -6.86
CA ARG A 63 13.53 -0.29 -8.31
C ARG A 63 12.10 -0.13 -8.81
N LEU A 64 11.10 -0.22 -7.94
CA LEU A 64 9.70 -0.01 -8.35
C LEU A 64 9.48 1.36 -9.00
N LEU A 65 10.26 2.37 -8.63
CA LEU A 65 10.18 3.70 -9.23
C LEU A 65 10.52 3.68 -10.73
N GLU A 66 11.33 2.74 -11.20
CA GLU A 66 11.66 2.56 -12.62
C GLU A 66 10.41 2.29 -13.47
N TRP A 67 9.40 1.65 -12.88
CA TRP A 67 8.12 1.32 -13.53
C TRP A 67 6.98 2.25 -13.11
N GLY A 68 7.27 3.35 -12.45
CA GLY A 68 6.27 4.29 -11.98
C GLY A 68 5.42 3.76 -10.83
N LEU A 69 5.95 2.83 -10.05
CA LEU A 69 5.33 2.28 -8.86
C LEU A 69 5.99 2.84 -7.61
N GLY A 70 5.20 3.31 -6.65
CA GLY A 70 5.70 3.85 -5.39
C GLY A 70 5.15 3.11 -4.18
N LEU A 71 5.82 3.30 -3.04
CA LEU A 71 5.47 2.67 -1.77
C LEU A 71 5.45 3.69 -0.65
N THR A 72 4.41 3.66 0.15
CA THR A 72 4.29 4.42 1.40
C THR A 72 3.40 3.68 2.40
N ASN A 73 3.32 4.19 3.61
CA ASN A 73 2.40 3.72 4.64
C ASN A 73 1.53 4.86 5.15
N LEU A 74 0.34 4.54 5.63
CA LEU A 74 -0.53 5.50 6.31
C LEU A 74 0.14 6.00 7.59
N VAL A 75 0.60 5.08 8.43
CA VAL A 75 1.28 5.37 9.68
C VAL A 75 2.76 5.03 9.55
N THR A 76 3.64 5.93 9.97
CA THR A 76 5.11 5.74 9.85
C THR A 76 5.69 4.89 10.98
N ARG A 77 5.00 4.81 12.12
CA ARG A 77 5.47 4.08 13.30
C ARG A 77 5.42 2.57 13.10
N PRO A 78 6.57 1.87 13.17
CA PRO A 78 6.60 0.41 13.05
C PRO A 78 5.94 -0.27 14.27
N THR A 79 5.22 -1.35 14.02
CA THR A 79 4.64 -2.19 15.08
C THR A 79 4.69 -3.65 14.69
N ALA A 80 4.56 -4.54 15.70
CA ALA A 80 4.42 -5.97 15.45
C ALA A 80 3.06 -6.31 14.83
N GLY A 81 2.03 -5.53 15.13
CA GLY A 81 0.68 -5.68 14.59
C GLY A 81 -0.09 -4.37 14.66
N VAL A 82 -1.13 -4.24 13.84
CA VAL A 82 -1.93 -3.01 13.70
C VAL A 82 -2.72 -2.66 14.97
N GLU A 83 -2.97 -3.62 15.84
CA GLU A 83 -3.63 -3.46 17.13
C GLU A 83 -2.89 -2.51 18.08
N SER A 84 -1.61 -2.27 17.84
CA SER A 84 -0.80 -1.32 18.61
C SER A 84 -0.93 0.13 18.13
N LEU A 85 -1.62 0.37 17.01
CA LEU A 85 -1.83 1.71 16.48
C LEU A 85 -2.99 2.39 17.20
N THR A 86 -2.83 3.70 17.44
CA THR A 86 -3.82 4.53 18.13
C THR A 86 -4.64 5.36 17.15
N ALA A 87 -5.76 5.92 17.62
CA ALA A 87 -6.55 6.87 16.83
C ALA A 87 -5.73 8.09 16.42
N GLU A 88 -4.79 8.53 17.25
CA GLU A 88 -3.88 9.63 16.94
C GLU A 88 -2.91 9.27 15.82
N ASP A 89 -2.33 8.05 15.83
CA ASP A 89 -1.50 7.55 14.74
C ASP A 89 -2.24 7.64 13.40
N TYR A 90 -3.49 7.20 13.36
CA TYR A 90 -4.33 7.25 12.16
C TYR A 90 -4.67 8.68 11.73
N ALA A 91 -4.98 9.57 12.66
CA ALA A 91 -5.31 10.97 12.35
C ALA A 91 -4.11 11.71 11.75
N ILE A 92 -2.93 11.59 12.37
CA ILE A 92 -1.69 12.18 11.88
C ILE A 92 -1.30 11.56 10.53
N GLY A 93 -1.35 10.24 10.43
CA GLY A 93 -1.01 9.52 9.22
C GLY A 93 -1.90 9.88 8.04
N ARG A 94 -3.20 10.06 8.27
CA ARG A 94 -4.15 10.48 7.25
C ARG A 94 -3.76 11.83 6.63
N LEU A 95 -3.47 12.82 7.43
CA LEU A 95 -3.06 14.14 6.95
C LEU A 95 -1.74 14.08 6.16
N ALA A 96 -0.76 13.34 6.68
CA ALA A 96 0.52 13.15 6.00
C ALA A 96 0.36 12.42 4.66
N LEU A 97 -0.46 11.38 4.60
CA LEU A 97 -0.72 10.63 3.37
C LEU A 97 -1.43 11.48 2.33
N MET A 98 -2.43 12.25 2.73
CA MET A 98 -3.14 13.17 1.83
C MET A 98 -2.16 14.16 1.18
N GLU A 99 -1.22 14.71 1.94
CA GLU A 99 -0.20 15.60 1.41
C GLU A 99 0.77 14.91 0.44
N LYS A 100 1.16 13.66 0.73
CA LYS A 100 1.99 12.85 -0.19
C LYS A 100 1.28 12.62 -1.53
N ILE A 101 -0.01 12.28 -1.50
CA ILE A 101 -0.82 12.07 -2.71
C ILE A 101 -0.96 13.39 -3.49
N ARG A 102 -1.26 14.48 -2.80
CA ARG A 102 -1.39 15.80 -3.40
C ARG A 102 -0.11 16.25 -4.13
N ARG A 103 1.04 16.03 -3.50
CA ARG A 103 2.35 16.42 -4.05
C ARG A 103 2.81 15.56 -5.21
N ASN A 104 2.66 14.25 -5.07
CA ASN A 104 3.22 13.29 -6.04
C ASN A 104 2.26 12.94 -7.18
N ARG A 105 0.97 13.26 -7.05
CA ARG A 105 -0.05 13.08 -8.08
C ARG A 105 -0.04 11.69 -8.73
N PRO A 106 -0.11 10.60 -7.97
CA PRO A 106 -0.21 9.27 -8.55
C PRO A 106 -1.52 9.14 -9.32
N ARG A 107 -1.49 8.45 -10.46
CA ARG A 107 -2.71 8.18 -11.22
C ARG A 107 -3.68 7.30 -10.43
N VAL A 108 -3.11 6.36 -9.68
CA VAL A 108 -3.86 5.45 -8.79
C VAL A 108 -3.18 5.41 -7.43
N THR A 109 -3.99 5.47 -6.39
CA THR A 109 -3.61 5.16 -5.01
C THR A 109 -4.22 3.82 -4.65
N ALA A 110 -3.38 2.79 -4.52
CA ALA A 110 -3.78 1.43 -4.18
C ALA A 110 -3.67 1.21 -2.66
N LEU A 111 -4.80 1.10 -1.99
CA LEU A 111 -4.86 0.89 -0.54
C LEU A 111 -4.74 -0.59 -0.23
N LEU A 112 -3.67 -1.00 0.45
CA LEU A 112 -3.39 -2.39 0.80
C LEU A 112 -3.98 -2.74 2.18
N GLY A 113 -5.28 -2.85 2.24
CA GLY A 113 -6.05 -3.20 3.43
C GLY A 113 -7.42 -2.55 3.40
N MET A 114 -8.46 -3.37 3.62
CA MET A 114 -9.84 -2.91 3.57
C MET A 114 -10.15 -1.85 4.63
N THR A 115 -9.44 -1.88 5.76
CA THR A 115 -9.62 -0.95 6.88
C THR A 115 -9.06 0.46 6.59
N LEU A 116 -8.23 0.63 5.56
CA LEU A 116 -7.68 1.94 5.17
C LEU A 116 -8.75 2.87 4.60
N TYR A 117 -9.74 2.31 3.92
CA TYR A 117 -10.76 3.12 3.25
C TYR A 117 -11.55 4.02 4.22
N PRO A 118 -12.17 3.50 5.29
CA PRO A 118 -12.93 4.35 6.21
C PRO A 118 -12.05 5.34 6.98
N ILE A 119 -10.75 5.07 7.11
CA ILE A 119 -9.81 6.01 7.73
C ILE A 119 -9.56 7.20 6.79
N LEU A 120 -9.36 6.95 5.51
CA LEU A 120 -9.15 8.01 4.51
C LEU A 120 -10.41 8.79 4.18
N PHE A 121 -11.55 8.11 4.16
CA PHE A 121 -12.85 8.67 3.79
C PHE A 121 -13.87 8.55 4.93
N PRO A 122 -13.66 9.25 6.05
CA PRO A 122 -14.51 9.09 7.23
C PRO A 122 -15.95 9.61 7.03
N SER A 123 -16.16 10.48 6.03
CA SER A 123 -17.49 11.02 5.68
C SER A 123 -18.28 10.11 4.75
N GLU A 124 -17.65 9.09 4.18
CA GLU A 124 -18.33 8.12 3.33
C GLU A 124 -19.20 7.17 4.17
N PRO A 125 -20.39 6.79 3.67
CA PRO A 125 -21.22 5.81 4.37
C PRO A 125 -20.48 4.51 4.65
N ARG A 126 -20.56 4.04 5.87
CA ARG A 126 -20.02 2.72 6.23
C ARG A 126 -20.82 1.64 5.52
N GLN A 127 -20.15 0.96 4.58
CA GLN A 127 -20.72 -0.23 3.96
C GLN A 127 -20.27 -1.46 4.74
N THR A 128 -21.22 -2.31 5.09
CA THR A 128 -20.94 -3.57 5.82
C THR A 128 -20.04 -4.53 5.04
N ARG A 129 -20.01 -4.43 3.70
CA ARG A 129 -19.15 -5.22 2.81
C ARG A 129 -18.70 -4.38 1.61
N ARG A 130 -17.65 -3.60 1.82
CA ARG A 130 -16.98 -2.92 0.71
C ARG A 130 -16.18 -3.94 -0.11
N LYS A 131 -16.35 -3.90 -1.43
CA LYS A 131 -15.64 -4.83 -2.33
C LYS A 131 -14.25 -4.29 -2.69
N PRO A 132 -13.24 -5.15 -2.84
CA PRO A 132 -11.98 -4.78 -3.46
C PRO A 132 -12.16 -4.25 -4.89
N GLY A 133 -11.21 -3.49 -5.35
CA GLY A 133 -11.18 -2.92 -6.70
C GLY A 133 -11.34 -1.42 -6.72
N LEU A 134 -11.60 -0.89 -7.92
CA LEU A 134 -11.78 0.54 -8.15
C LEU A 134 -12.99 1.07 -7.36
N GLN A 135 -12.78 2.14 -6.62
CA GLN A 135 -13.82 2.83 -5.88
C GLN A 135 -14.36 4.03 -6.67
N SER A 136 -15.55 4.51 -6.31
CA SER A 136 -16.19 5.65 -6.99
C SER A 136 -15.62 7.01 -6.60
N VAL A 137 -14.81 7.06 -5.54
CA VAL A 137 -14.19 8.30 -5.06
C VAL A 137 -12.79 8.48 -5.64
N THR A 138 -12.36 9.73 -5.74
CA THR A 138 -10.99 10.09 -6.07
C THR A 138 -10.40 10.95 -4.96
N LEU A 139 -9.08 11.06 -4.91
CA LEU A 139 -8.37 11.94 -3.98
C LEU A 139 -7.31 12.71 -4.77
N TYR A 140 -7.47 14.03 -4.91
CA TYR A 140 -6.59 14.90 -5.73
C TYR A 140 -6.38 14.33 -7.15
N ASP A 141 -7.47 13.93 -7.82
CA ASP A 141 -7.49 13.28 -9.13
C ASP A 141 -6.87 11.88 -9.19
N SER A 142 -6.38 11.35 -8.08
CA SER A 142 -5.94 9.96 -7.98
C SER A 142 -7.14 9.03 -7.85
N SER A 143 -7.25 8.04 -8.72
CA SER A 143 -8.25 6.97 -8.57
C SER A 143 -7.90 6.10 -7.36
N ILE A 144 -8.91 5.69 -6.62
CA ILE A 144 -8.72 4.84 -5.43
C ILE A 144 -9.03 3.39 -5.78
N VAL A 145 -8.05 2.53 -5.60
CA VAL A 145 -8.23 1.08 -5.73
C VAL A 145 -8.02 0.44 -4.36
N LEU A 146 -8.99 -0.31 -3.90
CA LEU A 146 -8.95 -0.98 -2.62
C LEU A 146 -8.57 -2.44 -2.80
N LEU A 147 -7.53 -2.87 -2.11
CA LEU A 147 -7.03 -4.23 -2.16
C LEU A 147 -7.02 -4.85 -0.76
N PRO A 148 -7.25 -6.16 -0.64
CA PRO A 148 -7.01 -6.85 0.62
C PRO A 148 -5.53 -6.77 1.01
N ASN A 149 -5.26 -6.76 2.30
CA ASN A 149 -3.89 -6.72 2.81
C ASN A 149 -3.12 -8.00 2.42
N PRO A 150 -1.96 -7.90 1.76
CA PRO A 150 -1.15 -9.06 1.35
C PRO A 150 -0.39 -9.71 2.50
N SER A 151 -0.47 -9.20 3.72
CA SER A 151 0.14 -9.80 4.90
C SER A 151 -0.27 -11.27 5.07
N GLY A 152 0.68 -12.12 5.43
CA GLY A 152 0.41 -13.54 5.76
C GLY A 152 -0.53 -13.74 6.95
N ARG A 153 -0.74 -12.70 7.78
CA ARG A 153 -1.73 -12.71 8.86
C ARG A 153 -3.18 -12.58 8.39
N ASN A 154 -3.38 -12.16 7.13
CA ASN A 154 -4.72 -11.99 6.55
C ASN A 154 -5.24 -13.32 6.00
N ALA A 155 -5.77 -14.18 6.86
CA ALA A 155 -6.32 -15.48 6.50
C ALA A 155 -7.67 -15.40 5.75
N ALA A 156 -8.34 -14.24 5.77
CA ALA A 156 -9.65 -14.05 5.13
C ALA A 156 -9.60 -14.07 3.60
N TYR A 157 -8.41 -13.85 3.02
CA TYR A 157 -8.23 -13.78 1.57
C TYR A 157 -7.21 -14.83 1.11
N PRO A 158 -7.65 -15.88 0.39
CA PRO A 158 -6.77 -16.83 -0.27
C PRO A 158 -5.89 -16.12 -1.34
N TYR A 159 -4.76 -16.71 -1.66
CA TYR A 159 -3.82 -16.16 -2.63
C TYR A 159 -4.48 -15.81 -3.98
N GLU A 160 -5.33 -16.68 -4.51
CA GLU A 160 -6.03 -16.43 -5.79
C GLU A 160 -6.94 -15.21 -5.74
N SER A 161 -7.62 -14.98 -4.63
CA SER A 161 -8.46 -13.79 -4.44
C SER A 161 -7.62 -12.52 -4.40
N LEU A 162 -6.46 -12.55 -3.73
CA LEU A 162 -5.49 -11.45 -3.73
C LEU A 162 -4.94 -11.19 -5.13
N LEU A 163 -4.55 -12.25 -5.83
CA LEU A 163 -4.01 -12.14 -7.18
C LEU A 163 -5.02 -11.49 -8.14
N ASN A 164 -6.28 -11.92 -8.09
CA ASN A 164 -7.34 -11.32 -8.89
C ASN A 164 -7.54 -9.84 -8.57
N ALA A 165 -7.47 -9.46 -7.29
CA ALA A 165 -7.55 -8.06 -6.87
C ALA A 165 -6.35 -7.25 -7.42
N PHE A 166 -5.13 -7.76 -7.32
CA PHE A 166 -3.93 -7.09 -7.85
C PHE A 166 -3.96 -6.95 -9.37
N ARG A 167 -4.50 -7.92 -10.10
CA ARG A 167 -4.67 -7.86 -11.56
C ARG A 167 -5.54 -6.68 -12.00
N THR A 168 -6.43 -6.19 -11.17
CA THR A 168 -7.24 -5.00 -11.49
C THR A 168 -6.41 -3.74 -11.67
N LEU A 169 -5.16 -3.73 -11.23
CA LEU A 169 -4.22 -2.61 -11.40
C LEU A 169 -3.52 -2.60 -12.77
N ALA A 170 -3.59 -3.68 -13.54
CA ALA A 170 -2.88 -3.81 -14.81
C ALA A 170 -3.14 -2.64 -15.80
N PRO A 171 -4.36 -2.06 -15.93
CA PRO A 171 -4.61 -0.94 -16.84
C PRO A 171 -3.79 0.32 -16.57
N TRP A 172 -3.26 0.48 -15.36
CA TRP A 172 -2.44 1.64 -14.98
C TRP A 172 -0.94 1.39 -15.03
N THR A 173 -0.50 0.18 -15.35
CA THR A 173 0.92 -0.12 -15.53
C THR A 173 1.36 0.20 -16.96
N ARG A 174 2.67 0.38 -17.14
CA ARG A 174 3.26 0.48 -18.47
C ARG A 174 3.36 -0.91 -19.09
N SER A 175 3.24 -1.00 -20.41
CA SER A 175 3.62 -2.20 -21.15
C SER A 175 5.13 -2.40 -21.06
N PHE A 176 5.56 -3.65 -20.89
CA PHE A 176 6.97 -4.03 -20.80
C PHE A 176 7.42 -4.66 -22.13
#